data_d7f753db8fcf61896ca9642e81e714b7
#
_entry.id   d7f753db8fcf61896ca9642e81e714b7
#
_cell.length_a   1.000
_cell.length_b   1.000
_cell.length_c   1.000
_cell.angle_alpha   90.00
_cell.angle_beta   90.00
_cell.angle_gamma   90.00
#
_symmetry.space_group_name_H-M   'P 1'
#
loop_
_entity.id
_entity.type
_entity.pdbx_description
1 polymer ?
#
loop_
_entity_poly.entity_id
_entity_poly.type
_entity_poly.pdbx_seq_one_letter_code
_entity_poly.pdbx_strand_id
1 'polypeptide(L)'
;METDSLCCRDFPSPDDSIWSEITSGPITRPMETVTLIAQTIQLAVAPVFLLAGIGAFLNVCAGRLARVIDRARIVEKLVLQTAGEEHDRLVNEIRKLDWRMSVVNGSIFLSVASAIAVCLVVVLLFSAQLFDVHMGQAVALLFIIAMLLMITALCTFLVEIRLASRTIHIRSEVLYHQAAE
;
A
#
# COMPACT_ATOMS: atom_id res chain seq x y z
N MET A 1 15.98 15.83 -91.15
CA MET A 1 14.61 15.84 -90.65
C MET A 1 14.72 15.73 -89.12
N GLU A 2 14.80 16.95 -88.56
CA GLU A 2 14.95 17.23 -87.15
C GLU A 2 13.67 17.03 -86.43
N THR A 3 13.68 16.35 -85.33
CA THR A 3 12.62 16.48 -84.34
C THR A 3 13.26 16.57 -82.96
N ASP A 4 13.17 17.74 -82.47
CA ASP A 4 13.46 18.29 -81.19
C ASP A 4 13.25 17.33 -79.98
N SER A 5 14.36 17.20 -79.23
CA SER A 5 14.34 16.79 -77.85
C SER A 5 14.33 18.03 -76.96
N LEU A 6 13.15 18.49 -76.61
CA LEU A 6 12.94 19.53 -75.58
C LEU A 6 12.26 18.93 -74.38
N CYS A 7 12.84 19.19 -73.25
CA CYS A 7 12.24 19.19 -71.94
C CYS A 7 12.49 17.96 -71.03
N CYS A 8 13.69 17.88 -70.50
CA CYS A 8 13.85 17.62 -69.06
C CYS A 8 14.32 18.91 -68.41
N ARG A 9 13.34 19.71 -68.04
CA ARG A 9 13.59 20.93 -67.24
C ARG A 9 13.95 20.47 -65.84
N ASP A 10 15.13 20.87 -65.39
CA ASP A 10 15.66 20.72 -64.05
C ASP A 10 14.59 21.06 -63.01
N PHE A 11 14.08 20.01 -62.37
CA PHE A 11 13.33 20.16 -61.14
C PHE A 11 14.39 20.33 -60.04
N PRO A 12 14.47 21.47 -59.33
CA PRO A 12 15.39 21.59 -58.24
C PRO A 12 15.07 20.50 -57.23
N SER A 13 16.06 19.72 -56.85
CA SER A 13 15.93 18.75 -55.78
C SER A 13 15.40 19.48 -54.52
N PRO A 14 14.38 18.94 -53.84
CA PRO A 14 13.91 19.55 -52.61
C PRO A 14 15.10 19.69 -51.68
N ASP A 15 15.38 20.92 -51.30
CA ASP A 15 16.49 21.27 -50.44
C ASP A 15 16.37 20.49 -49.14
N ASP A 16 17.31 19.59 -48.86
CA ASP A 16 17.31 18.78 -47.62
C ASP A 16 17.30 19.64 -46.35
N SER A 17 17.62 20.93 -46.51
CA SER A 17 17.53 21.94 -45.45
C SER A 17 16.09 22.19 -44.97
N ILE A 18 15.10 22.10 -45.86
CA ILE A 18 13.68 22.32 -45.52
C ILE A 18 13.14 21.18 -44.62
N TRP A 19 13.56 19.96 -44.92
CA TRP A 19 13.17 18.80 -44.09
C TRP A 19 13.85 18.78 -42.73
N SER A 20 15.08 19.28 -42.62
CA SER A 20 15.79 19.41 -41.36
C SER A 20 15.17 20.49 -40.44
N GLU A 21 14.64 21.57 -41.01
CA GLU A 21 13.95 22.63 -40.25
C GLU A 21 12.56 22.18 -39.78
N ILE A 22 11.81 21.41 -40.59
CA ILE A 22 10.51 20.89 -40.22
C ILE A 22 10.62 19.86 -39.10
N THR A 23 11.67 19.03 -39.08
CA THR A 23 11.89 18.00 -38.04
C THR A 23 12.51 18.57 -36.76
N SER A 24 13.20 19.71 -36.81
CA SER A 24 13.78 20.39 -35.64
C SER A 24 12.91 21.51 -35.07
N GLY A 25 11.73 21.76 -35.66
CA GLY A 25 10.80 22.79 -35.23
C GLY A 25 10.17 22.56 -33.84
N PRO A 26 9.53 23.60 -33.24
CA PRO A 26 9.01 23.59 -31.88
C PRO A 26 7.87 22.58 -31.65
N ILE A 27 7.45 21.81 -32.66
CA ILE A 27 6.37 20.80 -32.58
C ILE A 27 6.82 19.58 -31.80
N THR A 28 8.11 19.26 -31.70
CA THR A 28 8.64 18.13 -30.96
C THR A 28 8.65 18.36 -29.45
N ARG A 29 8.77 19.61 -29.00
CA ARG A 29 8.76 19.95 -27.56
C ARG A 29 7.45 19.62 -26.82
N PRO A 30 6.24 19.90 -27.38
CA PRO A 30 5.02 19.55 -26.67
C PRO A 30 4.80 18.04 -26.56
N MET A 31 5.29 17.23 -27.48
CA MET A 31 5.16 15.76 -27.40
C MET A 31 6.09 15.17 -26.34
N GLU A 32 7.30 15.70 -26.16
CA GLU A 32 8.21 15.26 -25.09
C GLU A 32 7.66 15.61 -23.70
N THR A 33 7.10 16.81 -23.54
CA THR A 33 6.49 17.21 -22.25
C THR A 33 5.24 16.38 -21.92
N VAL A 34 4.41 16.07 -22.91
CA VAL A 34 3.22 15.20 -22.72
C VAL A 34 3.62 13.77 -22.36
N THR A 35 4.67 13.23 -22.98
CA THR A 35 5.18 11.89 -22.65
C THR A 35 5.80 11.84 -21.26
N LEU A 36 6.53 12.87 -20.84
CA LEU A 36 7.09 12.98 -19.48
C LEU A 36 5.99 13.05 -18.42
N ILE A 37 4.96 13.84 -18.64
CA ILE A 37 3.81 13.97 -17.73
C ILE A 37 3.05 12.63 -17.63
N ALA A 38 2.79 11.98 -18.76
CA ALA A 38 2.13 10.69 -18.80
C ALA A 38 2.94 9.63 -18.06
N GLN A 39 4.25 9.61 -18.23
CA GLN A 39 5.16 8.69 -17.53
C GLN A 39 5.21 8.94 -16.02
N THR A 40 5.17 10.19 -15.58
CA THR A 40 5.12 10.56 -14.16
C THR A 40 3.80 10.13 -13.53
N ILE A 41 2.68 10.36 -14.21
CA ILE A 41 1.37 9.91 -13.74
C ILE A 41 1.35 8.38 -13.61
N GLN A 42 1.91 7.66 -14.57
CA GLN A 42 1.97 6.21 -14.56
C GLN A 42 2.82 5.68 -13.39
N LEU A 43 3.93 6.34 -13.05
CA LEU A 43 4.75 6.00 -11.89
C LEU A 43 4.04 6.30 -10.55
N ALA A 44 3.18 7.32 -10.50
CA ALA A 44 2.43 7.68 -9.30
C ALA A 44 1.20 6.79 -9.04
N VAL A 45 0.66 6.11 -10.06
CA VAL A 45 -0.53 5.25 -9.94
C VAL A 45 -0.25 4.04 -9.05
N ALA A 46 0.92 3.42 -9.14
CA ALA A 46 1.26 2.24 -8.35
C ALA A 46 1.24 2.50 -6.82
N PRO A 47 1.86 3.58 -6.28
CA PRO A 47 1.74 3.94 -4.87
C PRO A 47 0.30 4.21 -4.42
N VAL A 48 -0.54 4.80 -5.28
CA VAL A 48 -1.95 5.07 -4.95
C VAL A 48 -2.75 3.79 -4.79
N PHE A 49 -2.55 2.79 -5.65
CA PHE A 49 -3.16 1.46 -5.47
C PHE A 49 -2.68 0.77 -4.20
N LEU A 50 -1.41 0.92 -3.85
CA LEU A 50 -0.88 0.41 -2.59
C LEU A 50 -1.57 1.05 -1.38
N LEU A 51 -1.79 2.37 -1.39
CA LEU A 51 -2.53 3.08 -0.34
C LEU A 51 -3.97 2.57 -0.21
N ALA A 52 -4.65 2.32 -1.32
CA ALA A 52 -5.98 1.72 -1.31
C ALA A 52 -5.98 0.32 -0.66
N GLY A 53 -4.97 -0.50 -0.97
CA GLY A 53 -4.76 -1.81 -0.34
C GLY A 53 -4.50 -1.73 1.16
N ILE A 54 -3.67 -0.77 1.61
CA ILE A 54 -3.42 -0.51 3.03
C ILE A 54 -4.72 -0.09 3.73
N GLY A 55 -5.53 0.78 3.11
CA GLY A 55 -6.82 1.21 3.65
C GLY A 55 -7.80 0.04 3.83
N ALA A 56 -7.88 -0.86 2.86
CA ALA A 56 -8.68 -2.07 2.96
C ALA A 56 -8.19 -2.99 4.10
N PHE A 57 -6.88 -3.16 4.26
CA PHE A 57 -6.28 -3.93 5.35
C PHE A 57 -6.59 -3.31 6.73
N LEU A 58 -6.47 -1.99 6.87
CA LEU A 58 -6.81 -1.26 8.09
C LEU A 58 -8.28 -1.46 8.50
N ASN A 59 -9.20 -1.50 7.54
CA ASN A 59 -10.62 -1.78 7.80
C ASN A 59 -10.83 -3.18 8.40
N VAL A 60 -10.11 -4.19 7.90
CA VAL A 60 -10.14 -5.54 8.46
C VAL A 60 -9.59 -5.56 9.90
N CYS A 61 -8.47 -4.87 10.15
CA CYS A 61 -7.87 -4.77 11.48
C CYS A 61 -8.81 -4.06 12.47
N ALA A 62 -9.45 -2.96 12.07
CA ALA A 62 -10.39 -2.22 12.89
C ALA A 62 -11.61 -3.07 13.28
N GLY A 63 -12.17 -3.83 12.33
CA GLY A 63 -13.28 -4.73 12.59
C GLY A 63 -12.93 -5.89 13.55
N ARG A 64 -11.68 -6.35 13.54
CA ARG A 64 -11.19 -7.33 14.52
C ARG A 64 -10.97 -6.70 15.89
N LEU A 65 -10.36 -5.53 15.94
CA LEU A 65 -10.13 -4.80 17.18
C LEU A 65 -11.44 -4.52 17.91
N ALA A 66 -12.47 -4.06 17.19
CA ALA A 66 -13.79 -3.82 17.76
C ALA A 66 -14.35 -5.07 18.46
N ARG A 67 -14.26 -6.25 17.82
CA ARG A 67 -14.74 -7.53 18.42
C ARG A 67 -13.96 -7.93 19.67
N VAL A 68 -12.66 -7.70 19.72
CA VAL A 68 -11.83 -8.00 20.90
C VAL A 68 -12.19 -7.04 22.04
N ILE A 69 -12.41 -5.76 21.76
CA ILE A 69 -12.83 -4.76 22.75
C ILE A 69 -14.21 -5.10 23.30
N ASP A 70 -15.17 -5.47 22.46
CA ASP A 70 -16.51 -5.85 22.92
C ASP A 70 -16.45 -7.06 23.87
N ARG A 71 -15.64 -8.06 23.52
CA ARG A 71 -15.43 -9.22 24.42
C ARG A 71 -14.77 -8.80 25.73
N ALA A 72 -13.75 -7.95 25.69
CA ALA A 72 -13.06 -7.46 26.88
C ALA A 72 -14.02 -6.73 27.84
N ARG A 73 -14.91 -5.89 27.31
CA ARG A 73 -15.93 -5.17 28.11
C ARG A 73 -16.93 -6.12 28.79
N ILE A 74 -17.30 -7.21 28.13
CA ILE A 74 -18.20 -8.20 28.73
C ILE A 74 -17.49 -8.91 29.89
N VAL A 75 -16.25 -9.34 29.69
CA VAL A 75 -15.47 -10.05 30.72
C VAL A 75 -15.17 -9.13 31.91
N GLU A 76 -14.85 -7.85 31.68
CA GLU A 76 -14.62 -6.85 32.70
C GLU A 76 -15.83 -6.71 33.64
N LYS A 77 -17.05 -6.64 33.10
CA LYS A 77 -18.28 -6.59 33.91
C LYS A 77 -18.49 -7.85 34.76
N LEU A 78 -18.13 -9.02 34.21
CA LEU A 78 -18.24 -10.29 34.92
C LEU A 78 -17.23 -10.40 36.08
N VAL A 79 -16.00 -9.90 35.88
CA VAL A 79 -14.96 -9.88 36.92
C VAL A 79 -15.41 -9.09 38.16
N LEU A 80 -16.10 -7.95 37.94
CA LEU A 80 -16.62 -7.12 39.04
C LEU A 80 -17.75 -7.78 39.85
N GLN A 81 -18.36 -8.87 39.36
CA GLN A 81 -19.46 -9.56 39.98
C GLN A 81 -19.09 -10.91 40.60
N THR A 82 -17.87 -11.40 40.32
CA THR A 82 -17.37 -12.72 40.75
C THR A 82 -16.27 -12.59 41.80
N ALA A 83 -16.20 -13.59 42.71
CA ALA A 83 -15.17 -13.68 43.74
C ALA A 83 -14.64 -15.14 43.81
N GLY A 84 -13.38 -15.28 44.26
CA GLY A 84 -12.75 -16.60 44.43
C GLY A 84 -12.07 -17.12 43.16
N GLU A 85 -12.05 -18.43 42.97
CA GLU A 85 -11.33 -19.11 41.87
C GLU A 85 -11.83 -18.72 40.48
N GLU A 86 -13.09 -18.36 40.34
CA GLU A 86 -13.67 -17.88 39.08
C GLU A 86 -13.17 -16.48 38.73
N HIS A 87 -12.94 -15.61 39.73
CA HIS A 87 -12.31 -14.33 39.55
C HIS A 87 -10.92 -14.46 38.94
N ASP A 88 -10.07 -15.37 39.45
CA ASP A 88 -8.71 -15.59 38.94
C ASP A 88 -8.70 -16.09 37.49
N ARG A 89 -9.67 -16.92 37.11
CA ARG A 89 -9.84 -17.37 35.71
C ARG A 89 -10.19 -16.23 34.78
N LEU A 90 -11.12 -15.35 35.18
CA LEU A 90 -11.52 -14.17 34.39
C LEU A 90 -10.40 -13.16 34.27
N VAL A 91 -9.63 -12.91 35.32
CA VAL A 91 -8.43 -12.04 35.27
C VAL A 91 -7.40 -12.56 34.27
N ASN A 92 -7.17 -13.88 34.23
CA ASN A 92 -6.29 -14.47 33.25
C ASN A 92 -6.83 -14.38 31.81
N GLU A 93 -8.15 -14.43 31.62
CA GLU A 93 -8.78 -14.18 30.31
C GLU A 93 -8.57 -12.73 29.86
N ILE A 94 -8.77 -11.75 30.76
CA ILE A 94 -8.53 -10.32 30.47
C ILE A 94 -7.07 -10.10 30.05
N ARG A 95 -6.11 -10.68 30.76
CA ARG A 95 -4.69 -10.52 30.41
C ARG A 95 -4.36 -11.06 29.01
N LYS A 96 -4.99 -12.17 28.60
CA LYS A 96 -4.86 -12.71 27.25
C LYS A 96 -5.50 -11.80 26.20
N LEU A 97 -6.65 -11.21 26.52
CA LEU A 97 -7.34 -10.25 25.62
C LEU A 97 -6.54 -8.97 25.47
N ASP A 98 -5.95 -8.45 26.55
CA ASP A 98 -5.11 -7.25 26.54
C ASP A 98 -3.85 -7.45 25.66
N TRP A 99 -3.17 -8.58 25.80
CA TRP A 99 -2.07 -8.94 24.91
C TRP A 99 -2.49 -8.97 23.44
N ARG A 100 -3.65 -9.56 23.13
CA ARG A 100 -4.17 -9.61 21.74
C ARG A 100 -4.54 -8.22 21.21
N MET A 101 -5.14 -7.37 22.04
CA MET A 101 -5.39 -5.96 21.68
C MET A 101 -4.09 -5.24 21.35
N SER A 102 -3.05 -5.45 22.13
CA SER A 102 -1.74 -4.84 21.90
C SER A 102 -1.12 -5.26 20.56
N VAL A 103 -1.22 -6.55 20.20
CA VAL A 103 -0.70 -7.08 18.93
C VAL A 103 -1.47 -6.50 17.73
N VAL A 104 -2.82 -6.46 17.79
CA VAL A 104 -3.64 -5.84 16.72
C VAL A 104 -3.34 -4.35 16.59
N ASN A 105 -3.23 -3.63 17.71
CA ASN A 105 -2.90 -2.20 17.70
C ASN A 105 -1.51 -1.95 17.11
N GLY A 106 -0.54 -2.82 17.39
CA GLY A 106 0.79 -2.79 16.78
C GLY A 106 0.73 -2.94 15.26
N SER A 107 -0.06 -3.89 14.72
CA SER A 107 -0.20 -4.06 13.28
C SER A 107 -0.87 -2.86 12.60
N ILE A 108 -1.86 -2.25 13.25
CA ILE A 108 -2.51 -1.01 12.79
C ILE A 108 -1.48 0.13 12.74
N PHE A 109 -0.69 0.31 13.80
CA PHE A 109 0.32 1.36 13.86
C PHE A 109 1.38 1.21 12.75
N LEU A 110 1.89 -0.01 12.53
CA LEU A 110 2.85 -0.28 11.45
C LEU A 110 2.25 -0.02 10.07
N SER A 111 0.98 -0.37 9.86
CA SER A 111 0.29 -0.12 8.59
C SER A 111 0.10 1.37 8.32
N VAL A 112 -0.27 2.14 9.34
CA VAL A 112 -0.39 3.61 9.22
C VAL A 112 0.98 4.24 8.95
N ALA A 113 2.05 3.79 9.62
CA ALA A 113 3.41 4.25 9.37
C ALA A 113 3.86 3.94 7.92
N SER A 114 3.53 2.74 7.41
CA SER A 114 3.76 2.38 6.01
C SER A 114 2.99 3.30 5.05
N ALA A 115 1.72 3.59 5.33
CA ALA A 115 0.91 4.51 4.51
C ALA A 115 1.51 5.91 4.45
N ILE A 116 1.97 6.44 5.59
CA ILE A 116 2.66 7.75 5.65
C ILE A 116 3.94 7.72 4.82
N ALA A 117 4.75 6.66 4.92
CA ALA A 117 5.96 6.51 4.12
C ALA A 117 5.66 6.47 2.61
N VAL A 118 4.59 5.79 2.18
CA VAL A 118 4.14 5.78 0.77
C VAL A 118 3.68 7.17 0.33
N CYS A 119 2.96 7.91 1.17
CA CYS A 119 2.59 9.31 0.87
C CYS A 119 3.83 10.19 0.68
N LEU A 120 4.85 10.03 1.53
CA LEU A 120 6.11 10.76 1.40
C LEU A 120 6.85 10.40 0.10
N VAL A 121 6.82 9.14 -0.32
CA VAL A 121 7.37 8.72 -1.63
C VAL A 121 6.69 9.49 -2.76
N VAL A 122 5.36 9.59 -2.75
CA VAL A 122 4.62 10.32 -3.78
C VAL A 122 5.01 11.81 -3.78
N VAL A 123 5.07 12.43 -2.61
CA VAL A 123 5.49 13.84 -2.48
C VAL A 123 6.90 14.05 -3.02
N LEU A 124 7.85 13.17 -2.68
CA LEU A 124 9.23 13.25 -3.17
C LEU A 124 9.34 13.04 -4.67
N LEU A 125 8.53 12.14 -5.26
CA LEU A 125 8.50 11.93 -6.71
C LEU A 125 8.09 13.22 -7.45
N PHE A 126 7.04 13.89 -6.99
CA PHE A 126 6.58 15.13 -7.62
C PHE A 126 7.52 16.30 -7.33
N SER A 127 8.08 16.40 -6.13
CA SER A 127 9.03 17.47 -5.81
C SER A 127 10.34 17.33 -6.57
N ALA A 128 10.84 16.10 -6.77
CA ALA A 128 12.04 15.85 -7.57
C ALA A 128 11.87 16.32 -9.03
N GLN A 129 10.67 16.15 -9.60
CA GLN A 129 10.35 16.64 -10.94
C GLN A 129 10.24 18.16 -11.03
N LEU A 130 9.72 18.80 -9.97
CA LEU A 130 9.52 20.24 -9.93
C LEU A 130 10.86 21.01 -9.78
N PHE A 131 11.78 20.46 -8.99
CA PHE A 131 13.05 21.09 -8.66
C PHE A 131 14.25 20.54 -9.45
N ASP A 132 14.04 19.60 -10.39
CA ASP A 132 15.06 18.92 -11.20
C ASP A 132 16.22 18.33 -10.36
N VAL A 133 15.91 17.80 -9.18
CA VAL A 133 16.89 17.24 -8.24
C VAL A 133 16.95 15.72 -8.39
N HIS A 134 18.16 15.18 -8.54
CA HIS A 134 18.41 13.75 -8.66
C HIS A 134 18.28 13.03 -7.32
N MET A 135 17.05 12.82 -6.83
CA MET A 135 16.75 12.15 -5.54
C MET A 135 16.29 10.68 -5.70
N GLY A 136 16.55 10.06 -6.85
CA GLY A 136 16.06 8.71 -7.15
C GLY A 136 16.42 7.66 -6.10
N GLN A 137 17.63 7.71 -5.52
CA GLN A 137 18.06 6.78 -4.46
C GLN A 137 17.28 6.96 -3.16
N ALA A 138 16.99 8.21 -2.76
CA ALA A 138 16.22 8.49 -1.54
C ALA A 138 14.78 8.00 -1.67
N VAL A 139 14.15 8.21 -2.82
CA VAL A 139 12.79 7.73 -3.13
C VAL A 139 12.74 6.20 -3.11
N ALA A 140 13.70 5.52 -3.74
CA ALA A 140 13.77 4.06 -3.75
C ALA A 140 13.97 3.48 -2.34
N LEU A 141 14.86 4.07 -1.54
CA LEU A 141 15.10 3.63 -0.17
C LEU A 141 13.85 3.79 0.70
N LEU A 142 13.19 4.95 0.62
CA LEU A 142 11.96 5.21 1.37
C LEU A 142 10.83 4.26 0.97
N PHE A 143 10.72 3.92 -0.31
CA PHE A 143 9.75 2.93 -0.80
C PHE A 143 10.04 1.53 -0.24
N ILE A 144 11.32 1.11 -0.21
CA ILE A 144 11.71 -0.18 0.39
C ILE A 144 11.34 -0.21 1.88
N ILE A 145 11.61 0.87 2.62
CA ILE A 145 11.24 0.98 4.03
C ILE A 145 9.72 0.86 4.22
N ALA A 146 8.92 1.55 3.39
CA ALA A 146 7.48 1.46 3.43
C ALA A 146 6.97 0.03 3.20
N MET A 147 7.55 -0.69 2.23
CA MET A 147 7.21 -2.09 1.95
C MET A 147 7.60 -3.02 3.11
N LEU A 148 8.75 -2.83 3.73
CA LEU A 148 9.17 -3.61 4.89
C LEU A 148 8.25 -3.39 6.10
N LEU A 149 7.82 -2.15 6.34
CA LEU A 149 6.83 -1.83 7.38
C LEU A 149 5.50 -2.55 7.11
N MET A 150 5.04 -2.56 5.86
CA MET A 150 3.80 -3.26 5.48
C MET A 150 3.91 -4.77 5.66
N ILE A 151 5.02 -5.38 5.24
CA ILE A 151 5.27 -6.82 5.45
C ILE A 151 5.26 -7.15 6.94
N THR A 152 5.93 -6.33 7.77
CA THR A 152 5.96 -6.53 9.22
C THR A 152 4.57 -6.42 9.84
N ALA A 153 3.75 -5.46 9.39
CA ALA A 153 2.36 -5.32 9.82
C ALA A 153 1.51 -6.56 9.49
N LEU A 154 1.65 -7.08 8.27
CA LEU A 154 0.96 -8.30 7.83
C LEU A 154 1.40 -9.54 8.62
N CYS A 155 2.71 -9.69 8.87
CA CYS A 155 3.23 -10.77 9.69
C CYS A 155 2.69 -10.71 11.14
N THR A 156 2.68 -9.52 11.74
CA THR A 156 2.12 -9.31 13.09
C THR A 156 0.63 -9.66 13.13
N PHE A 157 -0.13 -9.26 12.13
CA PHE A 157 -1.54 -9.59 12.00
C PHE A 157 -1.77 -11.11 11.80
N LEU A 158 -0.91 -11.77 11.03
CA LEU A 158 -0.99 -13.22 10.83
C LEU A 158 -0.75 -14.00 12.14
N VAL A 159 0.18 -13.54 12.97
CA VAL A 159 0.44 -14.10 14.30
C VAL A 159 -0.82 -13.99 15.16
N GLU A 160 -1.48 -12.83 15.16
CA GLU A 160 -2.75 -12.63 15.90
C GLU A 160 -3.83 -13.61 15.44
N ILE A 161 -4.03 -13.78 14.13
CA ILE A 161 -5.02 -14.72 13.58
C ILE A 161 -4.73 -16.16 14.07
N ARG A 162 -3.48 -16.58 14.05
CA ARG A 162 -3.09 -17.92 14.51
C ARG A 162 -3.33 -18.12 16.01
N LEU A 163 -3.05 -17.09 16.83
CA LEU A 163 -3.36 -17.14 18.25
C LEU A 163 -4.88 -17.22 18.50
N ALA A 164 -5.66 -16.45 17.73
CA ALA A 164 -7.11 -16.46 17.84
C ALA A 164 -7.72 -17.83 17.51
N SER A 165 -7.27 -18.48 16.43
CA SER A 165 -7.81 -19.77 15.98
C SER A 165 -7.46 -20.92 16.93
N ARG A 166 -6.30 -20.90 17.58
CA ARG A 166 -5.93 -21.93 18.57
C ARG A 166 -6.83 -21.91 19.81
N THR A 167 -7.31 -20.75 20.22
CA THR A 167 -8.20 -20.62 21.39
C THR A 167 -9.58 -21.22 21.15
N ILE A 168 -10.05 -21.29 19.90
CA ILE A 168 -11.35 -21.87 19.54
C ILE A 168 -11.28 -23.40 19.52
N HIS A 169 -10.15 -23.99 19.20
CA HIS A 169 -10.02 -25.46 19.10
C HIS A 169 -10.09 -26.17 20.47
N ILE A 170 -9.66 -25.50 21.54
CA ILE A 170 -9.71 -26.08 22.91
C ILE A 170 -11.15 -26.13 23.46
N ARG A 171 -12.05 -25.27 22.94
CA ARG A 171 -13.43 -25.21 23.43
C ARG A 171 -14.34 -26.31 22.87
N SER A 172 -13.97 -26.97 21.77
CA SER A 172 -14.74 -28.10 21.22
C SER A 172 -14.58 -29.37 22.03
N GLU A 173 -13.49 -29.57 22.76
CA GLU A 173 -13.32 -30.73 23.66
C GLU A 173 -14.30 -30.69 24.87
N VAL A 174 -14.64 -29.52 25.37
CA VAL A 174 -15.59 -29.36 26.50
C VAL A 174 -17.01 -29.71 26.07
N LEU A 175 -17.40 -29.48 24.81
CA LEU A 175 -18.71 -29.85 24.29
C LEU A 175 -18.90 -31.37 24.16
N TYR A 176 -17.83 -32.13 23.92
CA TYR A 176 -17.89 -33.60 23.87
C TYR A 176 -17.99 -34.23 25.26
N HIS A 177 -17.52 -33.55 26.31
CA HIS A 177 -17.64 -34.09 27.68
C HIS A 177 -19.05 -33.92 28.26
N GLN A 178 -19.79 -32.88 27.88
CA GLN A 178 -21.18 -32.67 28.31
C GLN A 178 -22.20 -33.53 27.57
N ALA A 179 -21.85 -34.12 26.44
CA ALA A 179 -22.75 -35.03 25.70
C ALA A 179 -22.60 -36.50 26.11
N ALA A 180 -21.72 -36.81 27.07
CA ALA A 180 -21.44 -38.17 27.55
C ALA A 180 -21.98 -38.43 28.95
N GLU A 181 -22.66 -37.46 29.62
CA GLU A 181 -23.45 -37.60 30.83
C GLU A 181 -24.95 -37.59 30.48
#